data_a1ede75d118320015da908fa115dee5e
#
_entry.id   a1ede75d118320015da908fa115dee5e
#
_cell.length_a   1.000
_cell.length_b   1.000
_cell.length_c   1.000
_cell.angle_alpha   90.00
_cell.angle_beta   90.00
_cell.angle_gamma   90.00
#
_symmetry.space_group_name_H-M   'P 1'
#
loop_
_entity.id
_entity.type
_entity.pdbx_description
1 polymer ?
#
loop_
_entity_poly.entity_id
_entity_poly.type
_entity_poly.pdbx_seq_one_letter_code
_entity_poly.pdbx_strand_id
1 'polypeptide(L)'
;MLPDGPAQVIAPAGSGKTTTLIARLGVLLGRGIAADRIGVVTFNRDAAAELSARIASRLAPHVPGAEAIEVRTLHALARQILIDAGRPVRLLPDRLPLLRAARRRALAALRVAPDGEDPPPEPPDPAALDTIVSAWKIEGRPPPSDAASAVRGFQALMDVRGLIDFDDLVVGAVAALEDDPHLRNRWQARFSNLCVDEFQDVDAAQLRLVRLLAAPQDNLFVVGDDDQTIYAWRLADVRRILRFSADYPTARRVMLATNYRCPRPVVEASARLVATNRERFDKPIRAPESAPASPAAIGAWDLSDPEWPAGMARFAASEDGAGRSCCFLTRTRSELTPVMLALVRAGVRHAAAVEPIVESEPLVALVDRARDSDDPDHPFHVLRRLRRARGWERSQPSADQLSDDDHAALDALLGWSTGFPTTAGFLGAYDAARTRIAALRDPDAPVELATVHGSKGREWETVVIVGFEADRMPNRRSLAEADDPARAVEEERRLAYVALTRATRRLILAFHPERPSPFLAELGLRLEPP
;
A
#
# COMPACT_ATOMS: atom_id res chain seq x y z
N MET A 1 6.63 -13.80 -30.77
CA MET A 1 7.16 -12.44 -30.50
C MET A 1 6.08 -11.42 -30.76
N LEU A 2 5.85 -10.49 -29.84
CA LEU A 2 4.90 -9.40 -30.06
C LEU A 2 5.56 -8.39 -31.03
N PRO A 3 4.85 -7.96 -32.09
CA PRO A 3 5.33 -6.93 -33.02
C PRO A 3 5.34 -5.55 -32.35
N ASP A 4 5.66 -4.51 -33.11
CA ASP A 4 5.52 -3.12 -32.72
C ASP A 4 4.03 -2.76 -32.60
N GLY A 5 3.74 -1.68 -31.85
CA GLY A 5 2.41 -1.26 -31.49
C GLY A 5 2.03 -1.64 -30.06
N PRO A 6 0.79 -1.31 -29.65
CA PRO A 6 0.35 -1.53 -28.29
C PRO A 6 0.17 -3.02 -27.97
N ALA A 7 0.66 -3.43 -26.79
CA ALA A 7 0.57 -4.80 -26.31
C ALA A 7 0.28 -4.83 -24.81
N GLN A 8 -0.63 -5.72 -24.42
CA GLN A 8 -1.06 -5.92 -23.05
C GLN A 8 -0.78 -7.35 -22.59
N VAL A 9 -0.04 -7.50 -21.50
CA VAL A 9 0.17 -8.80 -20.85
C VAL A 9 -0.60 -8.82 -19.53
N ILE A 10 -1.58 -9.71 -19.45
CA ILE A 10 -2.32 -10.00 -18.22
C ILE A 10 -1.67 -11.19 -17.54
N ALA A 11 -1.19 -10.97 -16.34
CA ALA A 11 -0.27 -11.89 -15.68
C ALA A 11 -0.62 -12.06 -14.20
N PRO A 12 -1.35 -13.13 -13.80
CA PRO A 12 -1.66 -13.43 -12.42
C PRO A 12 -0.42 -13.44 -11.51
N ALA A 13 -0.65 -13.39 -10.19
CA ALA A 13 0.42 -13.51 -9.20
C ALA A 13 1.34 -14.70 -9.52
N GLY A 14 2.65 -14.51 -9.40
CA GLY A 14 3.63 -15.60 -9.62
C GLY A 14 3.73 -16.13 -11.06
N SER A 15 3.11 -15.49 -12.06
CA SER A 15 3.14 -15.97 -13.46
C SER A 15 4.32 -15.48 -14.29
N GLY A 16 5.22 -14.69 -13.69
CA GLY A 16 6.42 -14.21 -14.37
C GLY A 16 6.25 -12.87 -15.09
N LYS A 17 5.42 -11.94 -14.58
CA LYS A 17 5.29 -10.56 -15.08
C LYS A 17 6.64 -9.93 -15.40
N THR A 18 7.49 -9.81 -14.39
CA THR A 18 8.83 -9.19 -14.52
C THR A 18 9.73 -9.94 -15.50
N THR A 19 9.67 -11.27 -15.51
CA THR A 19 10.43 -12.10 -16.48
C THR A 19 9.98 -11.82 -17.91
N THR A 20 8.68 -11.69 -18.14
CA THR A 20 8.12 -11.37 -19.46
C THR A 20 8.52 -9.96 -19.92
N LEU A 21 8.51 -8.98 -18.98
CA LEU A 21 9.00 -7.64 -19.27
C LEU A 21 10.48 -7.64 -19.66
N ILE A 22 11.34 -8.31 -18.88
CA ILE A 22 12.78 -8.43 -19.19
C ILE A 22 13.00 -9.12 -20.54
N ALA A 23 12.25 -10.18 -20.84
CA ALA A 23 12.32 -10.83 -22.14
C ALA A 23 11.92 -9.88 -23.29
N ARG A 24 10.90 -9.03 -23.08
CA ARG A 24 10.53 -7.98 -24.06
C ARG A 24 11.68 -7.00 -24.29
N LEU A 25 12.35 -6.54 -23.23
CA LEU A 25 13.49 -5.63 -23.34
C LEU A 25 14.63 -6.28 -24.15
N GLY A 26 14.94 -7.55 -23.91
CA GLY A 26 15.92 -8.30 -24.69
C GLY A 26 15.56 -8.40 -26.17
N VAL A 27 14.28 -8.60 -26.49
CA VAL A 27 13.78 -8.61 -27.87
C VAL A 27 13.93 -7.24 -28.53
N LEU A 28 13.64 -6.14 -27.83
CA LEU A 28 13.79 -4.78 -28.38
C LEU A 28 15.25 -4.47 -28.69
N LEU A 29 16.16 -4.74 -27.76
CA LEU A 29 17.60 -4.58 -27.96
C LEU A 29 18.12 -5.47 -29.12
N GLY A 30 17.67 -6.72 -29.17
CA GLY A 30 18.03 -7.66 -30.25
C GLY A 30 17.54 -7.24 -31.65
N ARG A 31 16.53 -6.33 -31.71
CA ARG A 31 16.06 -5.67 -32.93
C ARG A 31 16.85 -4.40 -33.29
N GLY A 32 17.87 -4.06 -32.49
CA GLY A 32 18.70 -2.88 -32.71
C GLY A 32 18.11 -1.59 -32.14
N ILE A 33 17.09 -1.66 -31.28
CA ILE A 33 16.59 -0.48 -30.58
C ILE A 33 17.59 -0.13 -29.49
N ALA A 34 18.11 1.09 -29.50
CA ALA A 34 19.07 1.55 -28.51
C ALA A 34 18.43 1.60 -27.10
N ALA A 35 19.20 1.26 -26.07
CA ALA A 35 18.70 1.15 -24.70
C ALA A 35 18.09 2.48 -24.17
N ASP A 36 18.69 3.61 -24.52
CA ASP A 36 18.21 4.95 -24.16
C ASP A 36 16.91 5.37 -24.88
N ARG A 37 16.47 4.56 -25.87
CA ARG A 37 15.19 4.74 -26.58
C ARG A 37 14.07 3.86 -26.00
N ILE A 38 14.37 3.08 -24.97
CA ILE A 38 13.42 2.21 -24.28
C ILE A 38 13.11 2.83 -22.91
N GLY A 39 11.90 3.35 -22.75
CA GLY A 39 11.40 3.81 -21.46
C GLY A 39 10.82 2.64 -20.67
N VAL A 40 11.23 2.48 -19.41
CA VAL A 40 10.64 1.50 -18.49
C VAL A 40 10.14 2.23 -17.26
N VAL A 41 8.86 2.11 -16.99
CA VAL A 41 8.23 2.76 -15.83
C VAL A 41 7.49 1.75 -14.96
N THR A 42 7.53 1.99 -13.65
CA THR A 42 6.87 1.17 -12.64
C THR A 42 6.24 2.02 -11.55
N PHE A 43 5.46 1.40 -10.67
CA PHE A 43 4.64 2.10 -9.69
C PHE A 43 5.45 2.75 -8.55
N ASN A 44 6.45 2.06 -7.98
CA ASN A 44 7.21 2.55 -6.83
C ASN A 44 8.73 2.38 -6.99
N ARG A 45 9.49 2.96 -6.05
CA ARG A 45 10.96 2.96 -6.07
C ARG A 45 11.56 1.57 -5.88
N ASP A 46 10.96 0.75 -5.02
CA ASP A 46 11.47 -0.59 -4.72
C ASP A 46 11.32 -1.49 -5.94
N ALA A 47 10.16 -1.43 -6.62
CA ALA A 47 9.94 -2.13 -7.89
C ALA A 47 10.92 -1.64 -8.98
N ALA A 48 11.23 -0.34 -9.04
CA ALA A 48 12.21 0.19 -10.00
C ALA A 48 13.62 -0.34 -9.71
N ALA A 49 14.03 -0.34 -8.44
CA ALA A 49 15.33 -0.85 -8.01
C ALA A 49 15.45 -2.37 -8.29
N GLU A 50 14.40 -3.13 -7.93
CA GLU A 50 14.36 -4.57 -8.18
C GLU A 50 14.42 -4.91 -9.68
N LEU A 51 13.65 -4.20 -10.51
CA LEU A 51 13.65 -4.40 -11.95
C LEU A 51 15.01 -4.05 -12.56
N SER A 52 15.64 -2.95 -12.12
CA SER A 52 17.00 -2.56 -12.54
C SER A 52 18.01 -3.64 -12.16
N ALA A 53 17.97 -4.16 -10.93
CA ALA A 53 18.86 -5.24 -10.50
C ALA A 53 18.64 -6.54 -11.31
N ARG A 54 17.39 -6.86 -11.65
CA ARG A 54 17.07 -8.02 -12.50
C ARG A 54 17.54 -7.84 -13.95
N ILE A 55 17.43 -6.63 -14.50
CA ILE A 55 18.00 -6.31 -15.83
C ILE A 55 19.51 -6.51 -15.82
N ALA A 56 20.20 -5.94 -14.82
CA ALA A 56 21.64 -6.07 -14.68
C ALA A 56 22.11 -7.53 -14.50
N SER A 57 21.40 -8.33 -13.71
CA SER A 57 21.79 -9.71 -13.41
C SER A 57 21.36 -10.74 -14.47
N ARG A 58 20.22 -10.54 -15.14
CA ARG A 58 19.63 -11.55 -16.03
C ARG A 58 19.68 -11.19 -17.51
N LEU A 59 19.72 -9.90 -17.87
CA LEU A 59 19.69 -9.46 -19.25
C LEU A 59 21.07 -8.96 -19.71
N ALA A 60 21.71 -8.08 -18.96
CA ALA A 60 23.00 -7.48 -19.33
C ALA A 60 24.12 -8.50 -19.62
N PRO A 61 24.23 -9.65 -18.91
CA PRO A 61 25.23 -10.67 -19.25
C PRO A 61 25.08 -11.30 -20.64
N HIS A 62 23.88 -11.20 -21.24
CA HIS A 62 23.53 -11.84 -22.51
C HIS A 62 23.29 -10.85 -23.66
N VAL A 63 22.98 -9.59 -23.31
CA VAL A 63 22.59 -8.56 -24.28
C VAL A 63 23.35 -7.27 -23.97
N PRO A 64 24.43 -6.98 -24.74
CA PRO A 64 25.25 -5.78 -24.57
C PRO A 64 24.38 -4.50 -24.62
N GLY A 65 24.68 -3.57 -23.73
CA GLY A 65 23.95 -2.29 -23.63
C GLY A 65 22.67 -2.36 -22.79
N ALA A 66 22.24 -3.53 -22.31
CA ALA A 66 21.04 -3.65 -21.48
C ALA A 66 21.14 -2.90 -20.14
N GLU A 67 22.36 -2.72 -19.64
CA GLU A 67 22.66 -1.94 -18.42
C GLU A 67 22.32 -0.45 -18.57
N ALA A 68 22.23 0.07 -19.79
CA ALA A 68 21.85 1.44 -20.07
C ALA A 68 20.32 1.68 -20.10
N ILE A 69 19.52 0.61 -19.98
CA ILE A 69 18.05 0.77 -19.86
C ILE A 69 17.73 1.47 -18.54
N GLU A 70 17.03 2.58 -18.65
CA GLU A 70 16.65 3.37 -17.50
C GLU A 70 15.26 2.96 -17.00
N VAL A 71 15.20 2.49 -15.74
CA VAL A 71 13.94 2.17 -15.05
C VAL A 71 13.58 3.30 -14.10
N ARG A 72 12.39 3.86 -14.22
CA ARG A 72 11.91 4.98 -13.39
C ARG A 72 10.52 4.71 -12.82
N THR A 73 10.18 5.43 -11.76
CA THR A 73 8.77 5.58 -11.39
C THR A 73 8.12 6.68 -12.24
N LEU A 74 6.79 6.62 -12.42
CA LEU A 74 6.05 7.67 -13.13
C LEU A 74 6.25 9.05 -12.49
N HIS A 75 6.33 9.14 -11.16
CA HIS A 75 6.63 10.40 -10.44
C HIS A 75 8.04 10.93 -10.74
N ALA A 76 9.05 10.05 -10.80
CA ALA A 76 10.41 10.47 -11.14
C ALA A 76 10.49 10.98 -12.59
N LEU A 77 9.77 10.33 -13.49
CA LEU A 77 9.66 10.74 -14.89
C LEU A 77 8.96 12.11 -14.99
N ALA A 78 7.82 12.27 -14.32
CA ALA A 78 7.07 13.53 -14.27
C ALA A 78 7.91 14.68 -13.69
N ARG A 79 8.67 14.43 -12.63
CA ARG A 79 9.61 15.40 -12.07
C ARG A 79 10.64 15.86 -13.10
N GLN A 80 11.22 14.96 -13.88
CA GLN A 80 12.19 15.32 -14.91
C GLN A 80 11.56 16.16 -16.03
N ILE A 81 10.32 15.82 -16.44
CA ILE A 81 9.58 16.61 -17.44
C ILE A 81 9.37 18.05 -16.96
N LEU A 82 9.00 18.25 -15.70
CA LEU A 82 8.84 19.58 -15.11
C LEU A 82 10.15 20.38 -15.09
N ILE A 83 11.26 19.73 -14.75
CA ILE A 83 12.60 20.35 -14.80
C ILE A 83 12.94 20.77 -16.24
N ASP A 84 12.73 19.89 -17.21
CA ASP A 84 12.99 20.19 -18.63
C ASP A 84 12.05 21.26 -19.21
N ALA A 85 10.87 21.45 -18.59
CA ALA A 85 9.95 22.53 -18.86
C ALA A 85 10.34 23.86 -18.17
N GLY A 86 11.44 23.88 -17.39
CA GLY A 86 11.86 25.06 -16.63
C GLY A 86 10.95 25.39 -15.44
N ARG A 87 10.09 24.45 -15.00
CA ARG A 87 9.19 24.66 -13.86
C ARG A 87 9.89 24.32 -12.55
N PRO A 88 9.78 25.15 -11.50
CA PRO A 88 10.38 24.88 -10.20
C PRO A 88 9.71 23.65 -9.55
N VAL A 89 10.53 22.77 -9.00
CA VAL A 89 10.06 21.55 -8.31
C VAL A 89 10.51 21.60 -6.86
N ARG A 90 9.66 22.14 -5.99
CA ARG A 90 9.84 22.12 -4.54
C ARG A 90 8.81 21.18 -3.93
N LEU A 91 9.21 19.90 -3.79
CA LEU A 91 8.32 18.83 -3.39
C LEU A 91 7.96 18.90 -1.90
N LEU A 92 6.68 18.80 -1.58
CA LEU A 92 6.14 18.50 -0.27
C LEU A 92 6.00 16.97 -0.14
N PRO A 93 6.83 16.29 0.67
CA PRO A 93 6.80 14.83 0.75
C PRO A 93 5.58 14.28 1.54
N ASP A 94 5.05 15.07 2.48
CA ASP A 94 3.89 14.72 3.30
C ASP A 94 2.92 15.91 3.39
N ARG A 95 1.68 15.69 2.98
CA ARG A 95 0.60 16.69 2.98
C ARG A 95 -0.09 16.85 4.33
N LEU A 96 -0.05 15.82 5.18
CA LEU A 96 -0.84 15.78 6.42
C LEU A 96 -0.62 16.99 7.34
N PRO A 97 0.60 17.49 7.56
CA PRO A 97 0.80 18.69 8.38
C PRO A 97 0.09 19.94 7.83
N LEU A 98 0.10 20.13 6.50
CA LEU A 98 -0.57 21.25 5.85
C LEU A 98 -2.08 21.05 5.83
N LEU A 99 -2.58 19.84 5.61
CA LEU A 99 -4.00 19.50 5.68
C LEU A 99 -4.56 19.73 7.07
N ARG A 100 -3.83 19.32 8.11
CA ARG A 100 -4.18 19.63 9.51
C ARG A 100 -4.27 21.15 9.74
N ALA A 101 -3.32 21.92 9.22
CA ALA A 101 -3.33 23.39 9.35
C ALA A 101 -4.50 24.03 8.59
N ALA A 102 -4.80 23.56 7.39
CA ALA A 102 -5.92 24.04 6.58
C ALA A 102 -7.27 23.71 7.26
N ARG A 103 -7.42 22.47 7.77
CA ARG A 103 -8.61 22.06 8.53
C ARG A 103 -8.83 22.92 9.77
N ARG A 104 -7.78 23.17 10.57
CA ARG A 104 -7.89 24.05 11.75
C ARG A 104 -8.38 25.44 11.39
N ARG A 105 -7.89 26.02 10.27
CA ARG A 105 -8.36 27.33 9.80
C ARG A 105 -9.81 27.30 9.36
N ALA A 106 -10.23 26.25 8.65
CA ALA A 106 -11.62 26.06 8.25
C ALA A 106 -12.55 25.94 9.48
N LEU A 107 -12.19 25.12 10.47
CA LEU A 107 -12.92 24.99 11.74
C LEU A 107 -13.00 26.32 12.53
N ALA A 108 -11.91 27.09 12.57
CA ALA A 108 -11.92 28.39 13.24
C ALA A 108 -12.86 29.39 12.54
N ALA A 109 -12.95 29.35 11.22
CA ALA A 109 -13.87 30.18 10.44
C ALA A 109 -15.35 29.83 10.72
N LEU A 110 -15.68 28.55 10.95
CA LEU A 110 -17.02 28.11 11.30
C LEU A 110 -17.51 28.66 12.66
N ARG A 111 -16.57 28.82 13.61
CA ARG A 111 -16.89 29.36 14.96
C ARG A 111 -17.22 30.86 14.99
N VAL A 112 -16.96 31.56 13.91
CA VAL A 112 -17.19 33.01 13.75
C VAL A 112 -18.44 33.28 12.88
N ALA A 113 -19.16 32.22 12.48
CA ALA A 113 -20.39 32.37 11.67
C ALA A 113 -21.47 33.14 12.45
N PRO A 114 -22.30 34.01 11.78
CA PRO A 114 -23.35 34.80 12.45
C PRO A 114 -24.41 33.91 13.10
N ASP A 115 -24.91 34.36 14.24
CA ASP A 115 -26.04 33.73 14.94
C ASP A 115 -27.27 33.64 14.01
N GLY A 116 -27.77 32.43 13.80
CA GLY A 116 -29.08 32.20 13.16
C GLY A 116 -29.09 31.31 11.91
N GLU A 117 -27.93 30.92 11.38
CA GLU A 117 -27.85 29.89 10.33
C GLU A 117 -27.33 28.57 10.92
N ASP A 118 -27.84 27.45 10.43
CA ASP A 118 -27.25 26.14 10.76
C ASP A 118 -25.76 26.15 10.43
N PRO A 119 -24.88 25.81 11.36
CA PRO A 119 -23.45 25.82 11.08
C PRO A 119 -23.16 24.87 9.92
N PRO A 120 -22.36 25.30 8.93
CA PRO A 120 -21.96 24.41 7.85
C PRO A 120 -21.27 23.16 8.42
N PRO A 121 -21.36 22.02 7.74
CA PRO A 121 -20.79 20.77 8.22
C PRO A 121 -19.26 20.92 8.44
N GLU A 122 -18.76 20.24 9.49
CA GLU A 122 -17.33 20.27 9.80
C GLU A 122 -16.51 19.61 8.69
N PRO A 123 -15.33 20.18 8.37
CA PRO A 123 -14.43 19.58 7.39
C PRO A 123 -14.02 18.16 7.81
N PRO A 124 -13.94 17.21 6.86
CA PRO A 124 -13.47 15.86 7.11
C PRO A 124 -12.09 15.81 7.79
N ASP A 125 -11.74 14.66 8.34
CA ASP A 125 -10.44 14.45 8.92
C ASP A 125 -9.28 14.60 7.89
N PRO A 126 -8.03 14.78 8.34
CA PRO A 126 -6.92 15.01 7.43
C PRO A 126 -6.65 13.86 6.44
N ALA A 127 -6.97 12.60 6.79
CA ALA A 127 -6.76 11.46 5.89
C ALA A 127 -7.84 11.43 4.80
N ALA A 128 -9.10 11.72 5.16
CA ALA A 128 -10.18 11.90 4.19
C ALA A 128 -9.92 13.12 3.27
N LEU A 129 -9.43 14.23 3.83
CA LEU A 129 -9.02 15.40 3.04
C LEU A 129 -7.90 15.08 2.06
N ASP A 130 -6.94 14.22 2.43
CA ASP A 130 -5.85 13.77 1.54
C ASP A 130 -6.40 13.07 0.30
N THR A 131 -7.34 12.17 0.48
CA THR A 131 -8.04 11.47 -0.61
C THR A 131 -8.85 12.44 -1.49
N ILE A 132 -9.57 13.39 -0.87
CA ILE A 132 -10.36 14.40 -1.58
C ILE A 132 -9.46 15.32 -2.42
N VAL A 133 -8.31 15.75 -1.89
CA VAL A 133 -7.34 16.57 -2.62
C VAL A 133 -6.79 15.80 -3.83
N SER A 134 -6.46 14.52 -3.68
CA SER A 134 -6.01 13.70 -4.81
C SER A 134 -7.11 13.54 -5.86
N ALA A 135 -8.35 13.28 -5.48
CA ALA A 135 -9.47 13.18 -6.41
C ALA A 135 -9.71 14.49 -7.17
N TRP A 136 -9.59 15.63 -6.47
CA TRP A 136 -9.69 16.94 -7.09
C TRP A 136 -8.56 17.20 -8.10
N LYS A 137 -7.30 16.94 -7.74
CA LYS A 137 -6.14 17.20 -8.59
C LYS A 137 -6.05 16.25 -9.78
N ILE A 138 -6.24 14.96 -9.54
CA ILE A 138 -6.01 13.89 -10.55
C ILE A 138 -7.22 13.69 -11.46
N GLU A 139 -8.43 13.76 -10.91
CA GLU A 139 -9.67 13.47 -11.64
C GLU A 139 -10.52 14.70 -11.94
N GLY A 140 -10.13 15.89 -11.43
CA GLY A 140 -10.92 17.11 -11.55
C GLY A 140 -12.23 17.09 -10.76
N ARG A 141 -12.41 16.13 -9.83
CA ARG A 141 -13.62 15.97 -9.04
C ARG A 141 -13.72 17.11 -8.01
N PRO A 142 -14.77 17.95 -8.06
CA PRO A 142 -14.89 19.05 -7.12
C PRO A 142 -14.98 18.53 -5.68
N PRO A 143 -14.30 19.19 -4.72
CA PRO A 143 -14.43 18.81 -3.31
C PRO A 143 -15.88 18.92 -2.83
N PRO A 144 -16.35 18.00 -1.96
CA PRO A 144 -17.63 18.14 -1.27
C PRO A 144 -17.73 19.47 -0.52
N SER A 145 -18.95 19.95 -0.27
CA SER A 145 -19.21 21.27 0.35
C SER A 145 -18.54 21.44 1.71
N ASP A 146 -18.51 20.39 2.53
CA ASP A 146 -17.85 20.33 3.83
C ASP A 146 -16.31 20.39 3.73
N ALA A 147 -15.72 19.81 2.69
CA ALA A 147 -14.28 19.79 2.48
C ALA A 147 -13.76 21.05 1.75
N ALA A 148 -14.62 21.75 1.01
CA ALA A 148 -14.21 22.78 0.05
C ALA A 148 -13.37 23.90 0.67
N SER A 149 -13.69 24.35 1.88
CA SER A 149 -12.93 25.41 2.57
C SER A 149 -11.52 24.92 2.98
N ALA A 150 -11.41 23.71 3.50
CA ALA A 150 -10.14 23.12 3.90
C ALA A 150 -9.24 22.85 2.67
N VAL A 151 -9.79 22.35 1.56
CA VAL A 151 -9.05 22.12 0.30
C VAL A 151 -8.51 23.43 -0.28
N ARG A 152 -9.33 24.49 -0.35
CA ARG A 152 -8.86 25.82 -0.77
C ARG A 152 -7.78 26.36 0.16
N GLY A 153 -7.94 26.19 1.47
CA GLY A 153 -6.94 26.59 2.47
C GLY A 153 -5.62 25.84 2.31
N PHE A 154 -5.66 24.54 2.01
CA PHE A 154 -4.50 23.73 1.71
C PHE A 154 -3.79 24.24 0.45
N GLN A 155 -4.50 24.44 -0.65
CA GLN A 155 -3.91 24.93 -1.89
C GLN A 155 -3.27 26.32 -1.72
N ALA A 156 -3.93 27.23 -1.02
CA ALA A 156 -3.35 28.54 -0.72
C ALA A 156 -2.05 28.46 0.09
N LEU A 157 -1.94 27.49 1.02
CA LEU A 157 -0.70 27.24 1.76
C LEU A 157 0.41 26.69 0.88
N MET A 158 0.07 25.83 -0.10
CA MET A 158 1.00 25.32 -1.10
C MET A 158 1.53 26.47 -1.99
N ASP A 159 0.62 27.29 -2.52
CA ASP A 159 0.94 28.39 -3.44
C ASP A 159 1.86 29.43 -2.80
N VAL A 160 1.53 29.90 -1.58
CA VAL A 160 2.35 30.88 -0.84
C VAL A 160 3.76 30.36 -0.57
N ARG A 161 3.93 29.04 -0.41
CA ARG A 161 5.23 28.43 -0.14
C ARG A 161 5.95 27.96 -1.42
N GLY A 162 5.33 28.05 -2.57
CA GLY A 162 5.84 27.53 -3.84
C GLY A 162 6.08 26.02 -3.79
N LEU A 163 5.20 25.27 -3.08
CA LEU A 163 5.29 23.83 -2.91
C LEU A 163 4.40 23.12 -3.93
N ILE A 164 4.83 21.93 -4.33
CA ILE A 164 4.04 20.97 -5.10
C ILE A 164 4.08 19.61 -4.38
N ASP A 165 3.01 18.84 -4.46
CA ASP A 165 2.97 17.49 -3.94
C ASP A 165 3.20 16.42 -5.03
N PHE A 166 3.05 15.14 -4.68
CA PHE A 166 3.24 14.05 -5.64
C PHE A 166 2.21 14.07 -6.78
N ASP A 167 0.98 14.46 -6.49
CA ASP A 167 -0.07 14.55 -7.52
C ASP A 167 0.24 15.70 -8.50
N ASP A 168 0.68 16.85 -7.98
CA ASP A 168 1.11 18.00 -8.78
C ASP A 168 2.27 17.68 -9.73
N LEU A 169 3.18 16.75 -9.35
CA LEU A 169 4.24 16.30 -10.25
C LEU A 169 3.66 15.73 -11.54
N VAL A 170 2.72 14.81 -11.43
CA VAL A 170 2.16 14.11 -12.59
C VAL A 170 1.21 15.01 -13.38
N VAL A 171 0.30 15.68 -12.69
CA VAL A 171 -0.65 16.62 -13.31
C VAL A 171 0.09 17.77 -13.99
N GLY A 172 1.09 18.33 -13.32
CA GLY A 172 1.92 19.40 -13.88
C GLY A 172 2.75 18.97 -15.09
N ALA A 173 3.28 17.73 -15.09
CA ALA A 173 4.00 17.18 -16.23
C ALA A 173 3.07 16.96 -17.44
N VAL A 174 1.86 16.45 -17.19
CA VAL A 174 0.82 16.34 -18.23
C VAL A 174 0.52 17.70 -18.84
N ALA A 175 0.22 18.70 -18.03
CA ALA A 175 -0.07 20.05 -18.49
C ALA A 175 1.12 20.64 -19.27
N ALA A 176 2.37 20.46 -18.80
CA ALA A 176 3.55 20.96 -19.50
C ALA A 176 3.72 20.34 -20.89
N LEU A 177 3.44 19.04 -21.04
CA LEU A 177 3.50 18.34 -22.34
C LEU A 177 2.34 18.75 -23.26
N GLU A 178 1.17 19.10 -22.72
CA GLU A 178 0.01 19.55 -23.50
C GLU A 178 0.19 20.98 -24.00
N ASP A 179 0.71 21.86 -23.14
CA ASP A 179 0.91 23.27 -23.41
C ASP A 179 2.10 23.54 -24.35
N ASP A 180 3.17 22.71 -24.30
CA ASP A 180 4.37 22.88 -25.11
C ASP A 180 4.59 21.68 -26.07
N PRO A 181 4.21 21.83 -27.35
CA PRO A 181 4.47 20.82 -28.38
C PRO A 181 5.94 20.50 -28.61
N HIS A 182 6.87 21.45 -28.39
CA HIS A 182 8.30 21.19 -28.54
C HIS A 182 8.83 20.31 -27.41
N LEU A 183 8.42 20.57 -26.19
CA LEU A 183 8.73 19.71 -25.04
C LEU A 183 8.15 18.31 -25.27
N ARG A 184 6.88 18.23 -25.65
CA ARG A 184 6.21 16.96 -25.96
C ARG A 184 6.94 16.16 -27.03
N ASN A 185 7.28 16.76 -28.16
CA ASN A 185 7.98 16.10 -29.25
C ASN A 185 9.36 15.58 -28.81
N ARG A 186 10.11 16.34 -28.00
CA ARG A 186 11.38 15.89 -27.43
C ARG A 186 11.22 14.64 -26.58
N TRP A 187 10.20 14.61 -25.71
CA TRP A 187 9.95 13.47 -24.82
C TRP A 187 9.41 12.26 -25.56
N GLN A 188 8.54 12.44 -26.56
CA GLN A 188 8.10 11.37 -27.47
C GLN A 188 9.26 10.79 -28.29
N ALA A 189 10.15 11.67 -28.77
CA ALA A 189 11.34 11.24 -29.49
C ALA A 189 12.33 10.49 -28.59
N ARG A 190 12.35 10.69 -27.29
CA ARG A 190 13.22 9.98 -26.34
C ARG A 190 12.87 8.50 -26.24
N PHE A 191 11.59 8.14 -26.24
CA PHE A 191 11.14 6.77 -26.07
C PHE A 191 10.44 6.26 -27.33
N SER A 192 11.15 5.48 -28.14
CA SER A 192 10.54 4.78 -29.27
C SER A 192 9.67 3.61 -28.81
N ASN A 193 9.93 3.09 -27.62
CA ASN A 193 9.16 2.02 -26.95
C ASN A 193 9.00 2.37 -25.47
N LEU A 194 7.78 2.28 -24.98
CA LEU A 194 7.46 2.50 -23.57
C LEU A 194 6.92 1.22 -22.95
N CYS A 195 7.54 0.77 -21.87
CA CYS A 195 7.13 -0.40 -21.09
C CYS A 195 6.61 0.05 -19.73
N VAL A 196 5.42 -0.40 -19.33
CA VAL A 196 4.78 -0.05 -18.06
C VAL A 196 4.53 -1.32 -17.26
N ASP A 197 5.18 -1.44 -16.10
CA ASP A 197 4.90 -2.51 -15.14
C ASP A 197 3.82 -2.09 -14.14
N GLU A 198 3.12 -3.09 -13.56
CA GLU A 198 2.01 -2.88 -12.62
C GLU A 198 0.94 -1.90 -13.13
N PHE A 199 0.59 -2.04 -14.42
CA PHE A 199 -0.31 -1.10 -15.11
C PHE A 199 -1.70 -0.98 -14.46
N GLN A 200 -2.15 -1.98 -13.70
CA GLN A 200 -3.42 -1.92 -12.97
C GLN A 200 -3.45 -0.87 -11.85
N ASP A 201 -2.29 -0.38 -11.41
CA ASP A 201 -2.19 0.58 -10.31
C ASP A 201 -2.09 2.04 -10.77
N VAL A 202 -2.05 2.30 -12.08
CA VAL A 202 -1.97 3.66 -12.61
C VAL A 202 -3.26 4.45 -12.33
N ASP A 203 -3.12 5.70 -11.89
CA ASP A 203 -4.20 6.65 -11.77
C ASP A 203 -4.53 7.35 -13.12
N ALA A 204 -5.53 8.24 -13.14
CA ALA A 204 -5.97 8.91 -14.36
C ALA A 204 -4.91 9.85 -14.95
N ALA A 205 -4.18 10.60 -14.12
CA ALA A 205 -3.12 11.51 -14.56
C ALA A 205 -1.91 10.74 -15.08
N GLN A 206 -1.54 9.65 -14.40
CA GLN A 206 -0.47 8.74 -14.83
C GLN A 206 -0.78 8.08 -16.17
N LEU A 207 -2.02 7.61 -16.36
CA LEU A 207 -2.47 7.07 -17.64
C LEU A 207 -2.37 8.11 -18.77
N ARG A 208 -2.79 9.35 -18.50
CA ARG A 208 -2.69 10.46 -19.46
C ARG A 208 -1.24 10.76 -19.82
N LEU A 209 -0.33 10.77 -18.83
CA LEU A 209 1.11 10.91 -19.04
C LEU A 209 1.67 9.81 -19.94
N VAL A 210 1.36 8.53 -19.64
CA VAL A 210 1.78 7.38 -20.44
C VAL A 210 1.31 7.51 -21.90
N ARG A 211 0.05 7.91 -22.11
CA ARG A 211 -0.52 8.10 -23.46
C ARG A 211 0.19 9.21 -24.23
N LEU A 212 0.46 10.35 -23.58
CA LEU A 212 1.18 11.47 -24.21
C LEU A 212 2.58 11.08 -24.64
N LEU A 213 3.28 10.26 -23.84
CA LEU A 213 4.64 9.83 -24.13
C LEU A 213 4.71 8.72 -25.19
N ALA A 214 3.72 7.83 -25.23
CA ALA A 214 3.68 6.74 -26.21
C ALA A 214 3.26 7.20 -27.62
N ALA A 215 2.48 8.29 -27.72
CA ALA A 215 2.01 8.81 -28.99
C ALA A 215 3.17 9.42 -29.82
N PRO A 216 3.06 9.47 -31.16
CA PRO A 216 1.96 8.94 -31.98
C PRO A 216 2.16 7.46 -32.37
N GLN A 217 3.31 6.84 -32.05
CA GLN A 217 3.64 5.47 -32.50
C GLN A 217 2.92 4.39 -31.69
N ASP A 218 2.49 4.70 -30.47
CA ASP A 218 1.83 3.79 -29.53
C ASP A 218 2.55 2.44 -29.33
N ASN A 219 3.89 2.46 -29.39
CA ASN A 219 4.72 1.30 -29.05
C ASN A 219 4.73 1.10 -27.54
N LEU A 220 3.56 0.84 -26.99
CA LEU A 220 3.26 0.73 -25.57
C LEU A 220 3.10 -0.73 -25.16
N PHE A 221 3.98 -1.21 -24.30
CA PHE A 221 3.92 -2.55 -23.72
C PHE A 221 3.54 -2.44 -22.25
N VAL A 222 2.34 -2.91 -21.88
CA VAL A 222 1.87 -2.88 -20.50
C VAL A 222 1.76 -4.28 -19.91
N VAL A 223 2.19 -4.41 -18.66
CA VAL A 223 2.08 -5.65 -17.89
C VAL A 223 1.32 -5.36 -16.61
N GLY A 224 0.39 -6.24 -16.24
CA GLY A 224 -0.35 -6.06 -15.00
C GLY A 224 -1.21 -7.27 -14.65
N ASP A 225 -1.84 -7.19 -13.48
CA ASP A 225 -2.81 -8.15 -12.96
C ASP A 225 -4.00 -7.41 -12.38
N ASP A 226 -5.14 -7.49 -13.06
CA ASP A 226 -6.40 -6.88 -12.61
C ASP A 226 -6.85 -7.39 -11.23
N ASP A 227 -6.51 -8.65 -10.89
CA ASP A 227 -6.79 -9.21 -9.56
C ASP A 227 -5.83 -8.70 -8.47
N GLN A 228 -4.82 -7.88 -8.79
CA GLN A 228 -3.90 -7.24 -7.84
C GLN A 228 -4.07 -5.71 -7.75
N THR A 229 -5.18 -5.16 -8.24
CA THR A 229 -5.51 -3.74 -8.04
C THR A 229 -5.96 -3.52 -6.60
N ILE A 230 -5.05 -3.02 -5.74
CA ILE A 230 -5.29 -2.83 -4.31
C ILE A 230 -5.07 -1.39 -3.83
N TYR A 231 -4.82 -0.46 -4.74
CA TYR A 231 -4.58 0.95 -4.44
C TYR A 231 -5.74 1.86 -4.86
N ALA A 232 -7.00 1.38 -4.74
CA ALA A 232 -8.18 2.19 -5.05
C ALA A 232 -8.24 3.47 -4.20
N TRP A 233 -7.78 3.42 -2.94
CA TRP A 233 -7.64 4.59 -2.08
C TRP A 233 -6.62 5.64 -2.58
N ARG A 234 -5.77 5.28 -3.55
CA ARG A 234 -4.90 6.16 -4.35
C ARG A 234 -5.42 6.38 -5.76
N LEU A 235 -6.72 6.22 -5.97
CA LEU A 235 -7.40 6.41 -7.25
C LEU A 235 -6.95 5.44 -8.37
N ALA A 236 -6.31 4.32 -8.03
CA ALA A 236 -6.16 3.21 -8.96
C ALA A 236 -7.54 2.65 -9.31
N ASP A 237 -7.76 2.34 -10.58
CA ASP A 237 -9.04 1.82 -11.05
C ASP A 237 -8.80 0.65 -12.00
N VAL A 238 -9.27 -0.53 -11.61
CA VAL A 238 -9.15 -1.77 -12.38
C VAL A 238 -9.71 -1.63 -13.81
N ARG A 239 -10.71 -0.77 -14.01
CA ARG A 239 -11.29 -0.53 -15.33
C ARG A 239 -10.27 0.01 -16.35
N ARG A 240 -9.19 0.65 -15.90
CA ARG A 240 -8.14 1.16 -16.81
C ARG A 240 -7.40 0.03 -17.51
N ILE A 241 -7.02 -1.02 -16.78
CA ILE A 241 -6.39 -2.20 -17.40
C ILE A 241 -7.40 -3.02 -18.21
N LEU A 242 -8.65 -3.11 -17.75
CA LEU A 242 -9.71 -3.82 -18.46
C LEU A 242 -10.07 -3.17 -19.81
N ARG A 243 -10.06 -1.84 -19.89
CA ARG A 243 -10.40 -1.06 -21.07
C ARG A 243 -9.24 -0.83 -22.04
N PHE A 244 -8.04 -1.30 -21.76
CA PHE A 244 -6.85 -1.05 -22.58
C PHE A 244 -7.07 -1.33 -24.07
N SER A 245 -7.75 -2.44 -24.43
CA SER A 245 -8.04 -2.76 -25.84
C SER A 245 -9.13 -1.87 -26.46
N ALA A 246 -9.98 -1.21 -25.67
CA ALA A 246 -10.90 -0.21 -26.18
C ALA A 246 -10.17 1.11 -26.50
N ASP A 247 -9.19 1.47 -25.67
CA ASP A 247 -8.34 2.64 -25.88
C ASP A 247 -7.35 2.43 -27.04
N TYR A 248 -6.87 1.19 -27.22
CA TYR A 248 -5.95 0.76 -28.27
C TYR A 248 -6.53 -0.43 -29.04
N PRO A 249 -7.39 -0.19 -30.06
CA PRO A 249 -8.08 -1.26 -30.78
C PRO A 249 -7.16 -2.26 -31.50
N THR A 250 -5.93 -1.84 -31.83
CA THR A 250 -4.91 -2.68 -32.46
C THR A 250 -4.08 -3.46 -31.45
N ALA A 251 -4.33 -3.28 -30.15
CA ALA A 251 -3.55 -3.88 -29.09
C ALA A 251 -3.61 -5.41 -29.11
N ARG A 252 -2.46 -6.04 -28.95
CA ARG A 252 -2.36 -7.47 -28.75
C ARG A 252 -2.40 -7.79 -27.27
N ARG A 253 -3.36 -8.65 -26.87
CA ARG A 253 -3.45 -9.15 -25.51
C ARG A 253 -2.88 -10.55 -25.41
N VAL A 254 -2.05 -10.76 -24.39
CA VAL A 254 -1.51 -12.07 -24.00
C VAL A 254 -1.88 -12.32 -22.55
N MET A 255 -2.38 -13.50 -22.24
CA MET A 255 -2.68 -13.93 -20.87
C MET A 255 -1.67 -14.99 -20.45
N LEU A 256 -1.00 -14.76 -19.33
CA LEU A 256 -0.24 -15.79 -18.65
C LEU A 256 -1.17 -16.53 -17.70
N ALA A 257 -1.06 -17.86 -17.65
CA ALA A 257 -2.02 -18.68 -16.92
C ALA A 257 -1.41 -19.38 -15.70
N THR A 258 -0.07 -19.52 -15.67
CA THR A 258 0.60 -20.42 -14.72
C THR A 258 1.25 -19.64 -13.60
N ASN A 259 0.85 -19.90 -12.35
CA ASN A 259 1.48 -19.39 -11.14
C ASN A 259 2.60 -20.37 -10.72
N TYR A 260 3.85 -19.93 -10.87
CA TYR A 260 5.05 -20.70 -10.50
C TYR A 260 5.52 -20.45 -9.06
N ARG A 261 4.83 -19.57 -8.31
CA ARG A 261 5.22 -19.16 -6.97
C ARG A 261 4.64 -20.06 -5.89
N CYS A 262 3.32 -20.25 -5.93
CA CYS A 262 2.57 -20.83 -4.82
C CYS A 262 2.39 -22.34 -4.96
N PRO A 263 2.25 -23.07 -3.85
CA PRO A 263 1.76 -24.46 -3.86
C PRO A 263 0.40 -24.57 -4.53
N ARG A 264 0.11 -25.71 -5.16
CA ARG A 264 -1.15 -25.93 -5.90
C ARG A 264 -2.41 -25.61 -5.09
N PRO A 265 -2.57 -26.06 -3.81
CA PRO A 265 -3.77 -25.74 -3.03
C PRO A 265 -3.98 -24.23 -2.86
N VAL A 266 -2.90 -23.44 -2.69
CA VAL A 266 -2.97 -21.97 -2.57
C VAL A 266 -3.39 -21.34 -3.89
N VAL A 267 -2.86 -21.82 -5.03
CA VAL A 267 -3.25 -21.34 -6.36
C VAL A 267 -4.73 -21.59 -6.61
N GLU A 268 -5.21 -22.81 -6.34
CA GLU A 268 -6.59 -23.22 -6.57
C GLU A 268 -7.57 -22.43 -5.68
N ALA A 269 -7.24 -22.29 -4.39
CA ALA A 269 -8.06 -21.52 -3.45
C ALA A 269 -8.12 -20.03 -3.85
N SER A 270 -6.97 -19.41 -4.10
CA SER A 270 -6.92 -18.00 -4.49
C SER A 270 -7.61 -17.72 -5.84
N ALA A 271 -7.53 -18.66 -6.79
CA ALA A 271 -8.24 -18.55 -8.06
C ALA A 271 -9.76 -18.61 -7.88
N ARG A 272 -10.28 -19.49 -7.00
CA ARG A 272 -11.72 -19.53 -6.66
C ARG A 272 -12.19 -18.23 -6.05
N LEU A 273 -11.42 -17.64 -5.13
CA LEU A 273 -11.75 -16.38 -4.49
C LEU A 273 -11.97 -15.26 -5.52
N VAL A 274 -10.99 -15.00 -6.38
CA VAL A 274 -11.09 -13.89 -7.34
C VAL A 274 -12.07 -14.17 -8.48
N ALA A 275 -12.38 -15.42 -8.77
CA ALA A 275 -13.39 -15.77 -9.77
C ALA A 275 -14.80 -15.24 -9.43
N THR A 276 -15.06 -14.89 -8.17
CA THR A 276 -16.31 -14.27 -7.71
C THR A 276 -16.44 -12.80 -8.11
N ASN A 277 -15.35 -12.12 -8.42
CA ASN A 277 -15.35 -10.72 -8.84
C ASN A 277 -15.92 -10.59 -10.27
N ARG A 278 -16.64 -9.51 -10.53
CA ARG A 278 -17.23 -9.18 -11.83
C ARG A 278 -16.29 -8.31 -12.68
N GLU A 279 -15.66 -7.31 -12.05
CA GLU A 279 -14.73 -6.41 -12.74
C GLU A 279 -13.33 -7.05 -12.84
N ARG A 280 -13.21 -8.08 -13.71
CA ARG A 280 -11.94 -8.78 -13.99
C ARG A 280 -11.91 -9.39 -15.38
N PHE A 281 -10.70 -9.75 -15.86
CA PHE A 281 -10.58 -10.62 -17.01
C PHE A 281 -10.96 -12.06 -16.66
N ASP A 282 -11.73 -12.70 -17.53
CA ASP A 282 -11.87 -14.16 -17.47
C ASP A 282 -10.55 -14.80 -17.93
N LYS A 283 -9.74 -15.20 -16.96
CA LYS A 283 -8.42 -15.76 -17.18
C LYS A 283 -8.23 -17.02 -16.35
N PRO A 284 -7.63 -18.09 -16.92
CA PRO A 284 -7.27 -19.25 -16.13
C PRO A 284 -6.08 -18.92 -15.20
N ILE A 285 -6.17 -19.37 -13.94
CA ILE A 285 -5.07 -19.31 -12.98
C ILE A 285 -4.77 -20.75 -12.55
N ARG A 286 -3.60 -21.26 -12.88
CA ARG A 286 -3.23 -22.67 -12.69
C ARG A 286 -1.87 -22.80 -12.05
N ALA A 287 -1.69 -23.81 -11.21
CA ALA A 287 -0.38 -24.25 -10.78
C ALA A 287 0.29 -25.10 -11.88
N PRO A 288 1.62 -25.09 -12.02
CA PRO A 288 2.32 -26.03 -12.87
C PRO A 288 2.15 -27.48 -12.34
N GLU A 289 2.32 -28.47 -13.19
CA GLU A 289 2.21 -29.87 -12.78
C GLU A 289 3.21 -30.23 -11.69
N SER A 290 4.39 -29.62 -11.73
CA SER A 290 5.47 -29.80 -10.73
C SER A 290 5.21 -29.11 -9.38
N ALA A 291 4.14 -28.29 -9.26
CA ALA A 291 3.88 -27.59 -7.99
C ALA A 291 3.52 -28.57 -6.85
N PRO A 292 4.03 -28.35 -5.63
CA PRO A 292 3.65 -29.14 -4.48
C PRO A 292 2.12 -29.18 -4.31
N ALA A 293 1.56 -30.38 -4.18
CA ALA A 293 0.12 -30.62 -4.11
C ALA A 293 -0.36 -30.95 -2.69
N SER A 294 0.52 -30.87 -1.68
CA SER A 294 0.19 -31.24 -0.30
C SER A 294 -0.92 -30.34 0.26
N PRO A 295 -2.03 -30.89 0.76
CA PRO A 295 -3.06 -30.12 1.47
C PRO A 295 -2.51 -29.35 2.67
N ALA A 296 -1.44 -29.84 3.32
CA ALA A 296 -0.76 -29.19 4.43
C ALA A 296 -0.08 -27.86 4.04
N ALA A 297 -0.08 -27.47 2.74
CA ALA A 297 0.34 -26.14 2.29
C ALA A 297 -0.59 -25.02 2.79
N ILE A 298 -1.84 -25.34 3.17
CA ILE A 298 -2.76 -24.40 3.82
C ILE A 298 -3.10 -24.95 5.20
N GLY A 299 -2.89 -24.14 6.23
CA GLY A 299 -3.22 -24.45 7.63
C GLY A 299 -4.15 -23.40 8.22
N ALA A 300 -4.72 -23.73 9.39
CA ALA A 300 -5.47 -22.80 10.22
C ALA A 300 -4.75 -22.54 11.54
N TRP A 301 -5.10 -21.40 12.18
CA TRP A 301 -4.67 -21.06 13.53
C TRP A 301 -5.84 -20.46 14.30
N ASP A 302 -6.05 -20.95 15.52
CA ASP A 302 -7.13 -20.48 16.39
C ASP A 302 -6.72 -19.19 17.12
N LEU A 303 -7.46 -18.12 16.91
CA LEU A 303 -7.30 -16.84 17.62
C LEU A 303 -8.20 -16.72 18.86
N SER A 304 -9.05 -17.72 19.17
CA SER A 304 -9.84 -17.74 20.40
C SER A 304 -9.01 -18.13 21.63
N ASP A 305 -7.89 -18.84 21.43
CA ASP A 305 -6.92 -19.14 22.48
C ASP A 305 -6.22 -17.85 22.93
N PRO A 306 -6.32 -17.40 24.19
CA PRO A 306 -5.60 -16.21 24.67
C PRO A 306 -4.08 -16.26 24.49
N GLU A 307 -3.50 -17.46 24.42
CA GLU A 307 -2.06 -17.67 24.24
C GLU A 307 -1.62 -17.68 22.76
N TRP A 308 -2.54 -17.44 21.81
CA TRP A 308 -2.20 -17.44 20.38
C TRP A 308 -1.01 -16.53 20.01
N PRO A 309 -0.79 -15.33 20.61
CA PRO A 309 0.36 -14.52 20.25
C PRO A 309 1.69 -15.18 20.66
N ALA A 310 1.74 -15.80 21.85
CA ALA A 310 2.91 -16.55 22.29
C ALA A 310 3.16 -17.80 21.43
N GLY A 311 2.10 -18.47 20.99
CA GLY A 311 2.16 -19.56 20.02
C GLY A 311 2.80 -19.11 18.71
N MET A 312 2.35 -17.98 18.15
CA MET A 312 2.92 -17.39 16.92
C MET A 312 4.40 -17.01 17.09
N ALA A 313 4.79 -16.48 18.25
CA ALA A 313 6.19 -16.16 18.51
C ALA A 313 7.07 -17.43 18.57
N ARG A 314 6.59 -18.52 19.18
CA ARG A 314 7.28 -19.82 19.13
C ARG A 314 7.39 -20.38 17.71
N PHE A 315 6.32 -20.25 16.93
CA PHE A 315 6.32 -20.64 15.52
C PHE A 315 7.33 -19.83 14.71
N ALA A 316 7.34 -18.50 14.89
CA ALA A 316 8.30 -17.60 14.23
C ALA A 316 9.75 -17.97 14.58
N ALA A 317 10.05 -18.24 15.87
CA ALA A 317 11.37 -18.70 16.31
C ALA A 317 11.77 -20.04 15.65
N SER A 318 10.81 -20.95 15.43
CA SER A 318 11.05 -22.21 14.72
C SER A 318 11.35 -22.02 13.24
N GLU A 319 10.66 -21.07 12.57
CA GLU A 319 10.94 -20.74 11.16
C GLU A 319 12.31 -20.06 11.02
N ASP A 320 12.62 -19.11 11.91
CA ASP A 320 13.95 -18.44 11.98
C ASP A 320 15.07 -19.45 12.21
N GLY A 321 14.92 -20.32 13.21
CA GLY A 321 15.90 -21.36 13.51
C GLY A 321 16.11 -22.37 12.38
N ALA A 322 15.14 -22.52 11.49
CA ALA A 322 15.22 -23.33 10.28
C ALA A 322 15.72 -22.54 9.05
N GLY A 323 16.05 -21.26 9.20
CA GLY A 323 16.50 -20.37 8.12
C GLY A 323 15.43 -20.10 7.07
N ARG A 324 14.14 -20.17 7.45
CA ARG A 324 13.02 -19.95 6.54
C ARG A 324 12.41 -18.57 6.73
N SER A 325 12.08 -17.91 5.62
CA SER A 325 11.38 -16.64 5.66
C SER A 325 9.92 -16.82 6.06
N CYS A 326 9.47 -16.01 7.03
CA CYS A 326 8.11 -16.04 7.55
C CYS A 326 7.56 -14.61 7.66
N CYS A 327 6.35 -14.37 7.17
CA CYS A 327 5.70 -13.08 7.31
C CYS A 327 4.32 -13.21 7.97
N PHE A 328 4.08 -12.35 8.95
CA PHE A 328 2.76 -12.15 9.53
C PHE A 328 2.10 -10.96 8.83
N LEU A 329 0.99 -11.23 8.14
CA LEU A 329 0.23 -10.23 7.40
C LEU A 329 -1.07 -9.91 8.12
N THR A 330 -1.39 -8.62 8.21
CA THR A 330 -2.68 -8.12 8.71
C THR A 330 -3.31 -7.14 7.74
N ARG A 331 -4.60 -6.88 7.90
CA ARG A 331 -5.32 -5.87 7.13
C ARG A 331 -4.92 -4.45 7.54
N THR A 332 -4.73 -4.21 8.84
CA THR A 332 -4.37 -2.91 9.42
C THR A 332 -3.10 -3.00 10.27
N ARG A 333 -2.46 -1.87 10.54
CA ARG A 333 -1.23 -1.82 11.36
C ARG A 333 -1.46 -2.22 12.81
N SER A 334 -2.59 -1.80 13.39
CA SER A 334 -2.93 -2.08 14.78
C SER A 334 -3.04 -3.58 15.07
N GLU A 335 -3.47 -4.35 14.09
CA GLU A 335 -3.59 -5.82 14.22
C GLU A 335 -2.22 -6.54 14.31
N LEU A 336 -1.11 -5.89 13.91
CA LEU A 336 0.24 -6.44 14.08
C LEU A 336 0.74 -6.36 15.53
N THR A 337 0.18 -5.47 16.35
CA THR A 337 0.69 -5.18 17.70
C THR A 337 0.77 -6.41 18.61
N PRO A 338 -0.25 -7.28 18.70
CA PRO A 338 -0.14 -8.47 19.56
C PRO A 338 0.99 -9.41 19.15
N VAL A 339 1.18 -9.62 17.84
CA VAL A 339 2.26 -10.45 17.30
C VAL A 339 3.61 -9.83 17.61
N MET A 340 3.78 -8.53 17.33
CA MET A 340 5.02 -7.80 17.60
C MET A 340 5.42 -7.90 19.08
N LEU A 341 4.47 -7.65 19.99
CA LEU A 341 4.74 -7.74 21.43
C LEU A 341 5.14 -9.15 21.86
N ALA A 342 4.53 -10.17 21.26
CA ALA A 342 4.89 -11.56 21.53
C ALA A 342 6.30 -11.92 21.03
N LEU A 343 6.67 -11.48 19.81
CA LEU A 343 8.02 -11.63 19.27
C LEU A 343 9.07 -10.94 20.16
N VAL A 344 8.78 -9.71 20.58
CA VAL A 344 9.68 -8.94 21.49
C VAL A 344 9.83 -9.66 22.84
N ARG A 345 8.73 -10.18 23.43
CA ARG A 345 8.79 -10.96 24.67
C ARG A 345 9.62 -12.23 24.52
N ALA A 346 9.46 -12.92 23.42
CA ALA A 346 10.20 -14.15 23.11
C ALA A 346 11.66 -13.89 22.67
N GLY A 347 12.07 -12.64 22.45
CA GLY A 347 13.41 -12.31 21.97
C GLY A 347 13.67 -12.65 20.52
N VAL A 348 12.62 -12.74 19.69
CA VAL A 348 12.73 -13.07 18.26
C VAL A 348 13.05 -11.81 17.47
N ARG A 349 14.15 -11.84 16.70
CA ARG A 349 14.49 -10.77 15.75
C ARG A 349 13.46 -10.74 14.63
N HIS A 350 13.07 -9.53 14.22
CA HIS A 350 12.09 -9.37 13.16
C HIS A 350 12.29 -8.08 12.37
N ALA A 351 12.00 -8.14 11.08
CA ALA A 351 11.81 -6.97 10.25
C ALA A 351 10.36 -6.48 10.40
N ALA A 352 10.17 -5.17 10.40
CA ALA A 352 8.84 -4.58 10.37
C ALA A 352 8.81 -3.49 9.29
N ALA A 353 7.92 -3.66 8.32
CA ALA A 353 7.66 -2.67 7.29
C ALA A 353 6.85 -1.47 7.81
N VAL A 354 6.37 -1.54 9.05
CA VAL A 354 5.61 -0.52 9.75
C VAL A 354 6.32 -0.06 11.00
N GLU A 355 6.24 1.24 11.27
CA GLU A 355 6.75 1.81 12.51
C GLU A 355 6.00 1.20 13.70
N PRO A 356 6.73 0.75 14.75
CA PRO A 356 6.08 0.23 15.94
C PRO A 356 5.14 1.27 16.56
N ILE A 357 3.96 0.82 17.00
CA ILE A 357 2.96 1.71 17.62
C ILE A 357 3.55 2.50 18.80
N VAL A 358 4.47 1.89 19.56
CA VAL A 358 5.16 2.57 20.68
C VAL A 358 6.06 3.75 20.25
N GLU A 359 6.35 3.87 18.96
CA GLU A 359 7.13 4.97 18.36
C GLU A 359 6.22 5.98 17.64
N SER A 360 4.89 5.76 17.60
CA SER A 360 3.97 6.71 16.98
C SER A 360 4.04 8.08 17.64
N GLU A 361 4.01 9.14 16.84
CA GLU A 361 4.14 10.52 17.30
C GLU A 361 3.20 10.86 18.49
N PRO A 362 1.91 10.48 18.48
CA PRO A 362 1.02 10.77 19.59
C PRO A 362 1.41 10.08 20.91
N LEU A 363 1.89 8.83 20.84
CA LEU A 363 2.34 8.13 22.04
C LEU A 363 3.58 8.76 22.64
N VAL A 364 4.59 8.99 21.78
CA VAL A 364 5.84 9.63 22.20
C VAL A 364 5.56 10.99 22.82
N ALA A 365 4.73 11.82 22.17
CA ALA A 365 4.38 13.14 22.68
C ALA A 365 3.60 13.09 24.01
N LEU A 366 2.79 12.06 24.26
CA LEU A 366 2.07 11.89 25.53
C LEU A 366 3.02 11.43 26.64
N VAL A 367 3.91 10.49 26.34
CA VAL A 367 4.91 9.96 27.29
C VAL A 367 5.94 11.03 27.67
N ASP A 368 6.42 11.81 26.70
CA ASP A 368 7.37 12.92 26.97
C ASP A 368 6.74 13.97 27.88
N ARG A 369 5.46 14.32 27.67
CA ARG A 369 4.76 15.20 28.59
C ARG A 369 4.54 14.61 29.99
N ALA A 370 4.30 13.30 30.06
CA ALA A 370 4.21 12.65 31.37
C ALA A 370 5.58 12.66 32.10
N ARG A 371 6.68 12.63 31.34
CA ARG A 371 8.06 12.74 31.85
C ARG A 371 8.35 14.14 32.42
N ASP A 372 7.83 15.17 31.74
CA ASP A 372 7.98 16.58 32.18
C ASP A 372 6.99 16.97 33.30
N SER A 373 6.13 16.06 33.73
CA SER A 373 5.11 16.31 34.75
C SER A 373 5.61 15.85 36.12
N ASP A 374 5.61 16.75 37.09
CA ASP A 374 5.84 16.43 38.50
C ASP A 374 4.59 15.88 39.21
N ASP A 375 3.60 15.43 38.45
CA ASP A 375 2.31 14.95 38.96
C ASP A 375 2.50 13.60 39.70
N PRO A 376 2.27 13.55 41.02
CA PRO A 376 2.51 12.36 41.83
C PRO A 376 1.43 11.26 41.67
N ASP A 377 0.42 11.55 40.87
CA ASP A 377 -0.72 10.67 40.70
C ASP A 377 -0.35 9.39 39.92
N HIS A 378 -1.22 8.41 39.97
CA HIS A 378 -1.09 7.14 39.25
C HIS A 378 -0.93 7.39 37.73
N PRO A 379 0.01 6.70 37.02
CA PRO A 379 0.34 6.99 35.62
C PRO A 379 -0.88 6.96 34.67
N PHE A 380 -1.88 6.10 34.95
CA PHE A 380 -3.13 6.08 34.19
C PHE A 380 -3.86 7.43 34.25
N HIS A 381 -3.94 8.05 35.45
CA HIS A 381 -4.63 9.34 35.62
C HIS A 381 -3.83 10.48 35.01
N VAL A 382 -2.50 10.46 35.13
CA VAL A 382 -1.61 11.43 34.51
C VAL A 382 -1.78 11.41 32.98
N LEU A 383 -1.59 10.25 32.36
CA LEU A 383 -1.71 10.09 30.90
C LEU A 383 -3.13 10.44 30.39
N ARG A 384 -4.18 10.04 31.11
CA ARG A 384 -5.54 10.37 30.76
C ARG A 384 -5.82 11.89 30.80
N ARG A 385 -5.31 12.60 31.84
CA ARG A 385 -5.41 14.07 31.90
C ARG A 385 -4.68 14.74 30.75
N LEU A 386 -3.45 14.30 30.45
CA LEU A 386 -2.66 14.82 29.35
C LEU A 386 -3.32 14.57 27.99
N ARG A 387 -3.86 13.37 27.77
CA ARG A 387 -4.64 13.04 26.57
C ARG A 387 -5.84 13.96 26.41
N ARG A 388 -6.61 14.16 27.50
CA ARG A 388 -7.79 15.05 27.50
C ARG A 388 -7.42 16.52 27.26
N ALA A 389 -6.33 16.98 27.86
CA ALA A 389 -5.82 18.34 27.65
C ALA A 389 -5.39 18.61 26.20
N ARG A 390 -5.01 17.56 25.46
CA ARG A 390 -4.72 17.61 24.02
C ARG A 390 -5.96 17.51 23.14
N GLY A 391 -7.14 17.25 23.71
CA GLY A 391 -8.34 16.99 22.94
C GLY A 391 -8.33 15.65 22.18
N TRP A 392 -7.54 14.69 22.63
CA TRP A 392 -7.35 13.38 21.98
C TRP A 392 -8.32 12.29 22.48
N GLU A 393 -9.37 12.65 23.21
CA GLU A 393 -10.43 11.71 23.55
C GLU A 393 -11.41 11.57 22.37
N ARG A 394 -11.87 10.34 22.08
CA ARG A 394 -12.79 10.04 20.96
C ARG A 394 -14.09 10.85 20.96
N SER A 395 -14.50 11.34 22.15
CA SER A 395 -15.70 12.15 22.34
C SER A 395 -15.49 13.65 22.15
N GLN A 396 -14.28 14.10 21.92
CA GLN A 396 -13.96 15.52 21.77
C GLN A 396 -13.72 15.85 20.30
N PRO A 397 -14.43 16.84 19.72
CA PRO A 397 -14.11 17.38 18.42
C PRO A 397 -12.73 18.06 18.51
N SER A 398 -11.70 17.39 18.05
CA SER A 398 -10.34 17.89 18.04
C SER A 398 -9.95 18.33 16.65
N ALA A 399 -9.33 19.51 16.54
CA ALA A 399 -8.73 19.98 15.30
C ALA A 399 -7.53 19.13 14.85
N ASP A 400 -6.92 18.41 15.79
CA ASP A 400 -5.84 17.43 15.55
C ASP A 400 -6.41 16.01 15.70
N GLN A 401 -7.30 15.60 14.79
CA GLN A 401 -7.82 14.25 14.81
C GLN A 401 -6.72 13.25 14.56
N LEU A 402 -6.63 12.30 15.49
CA LEU A 402 -5.77 11.14 15.39
C LEU A 402 -6.42 10.09 14.50
N SER A 403 -5.63 9.26 13.85
CA SER A 403 -6.13 8.08 13.16
C SER A 403 -6.73 7.08 14.16
N ASP A 404 -7.54 6.14 13.68
CA ASP A 404 -8.07 5.06 14.53
C ASP A 404 -6.95 4.21 15.13
N ASP A 405 -5.85 4.02 14.37
CA ASP A 405 -4.66 3.34 14.86
C ASP A 405 -3.98 4.11 16.01
N ASP A 406 -3.92 5.46 15.93
CA ASP A 406 -3.40 6.29 17.01
C ASP A 406 -4.29 6.22 18.26
N HIS A 407 -5.61 6.25 18.08
CA HIS A 407 -6.54 6.09 19.19
C HIS A 407 -6.42 4.73 19.85
N ALA A 408 -6.32 3.65 19.08
CA ALA A 408 -6.12 2.30 19.60
C ALA A 408 -4.77 2.19 20.35
N ALA A 409 -3.73 2.82 19.83
CA ALA A 409 -2.42 2.87 20.46
C ALA A 409 -2.45 3.61 21.80
N LEU A 410 -3.12 4.76 21.86
CA LEU A 410 -3.29 5.53 23.10
C LEU A 410 -4.14 4.76 24.12
N ASP A 411 -5.18 4.06 23.69
CA ASP A 411 -6.01 3.21 24.56
C ASP A 411 -5.17 2.05 25.15
N ALA A 412 -4.33 1.42 24.32
CA ALA A 412 -3.42 0.37 24.76
C ALA A 412 -2.37 0.89 25.76
N LEU A 413 -1.80 2.08 25.53
CA LEU A 413 -0.87 2.73 26.43
C LEU A 413 -1.50 3.01 27.80
N LEU A 414 -2.73 3.54 27.81
CA LEU A 414 -3.49 3.78 29.05
C LEU A 414 -3.75 2.46 29.78
N GLY A 415 -4.19 1.42 29.07
CA GLY A 415 -4.36 0.08 29.64
C GLY A 415 -3.08 -0.47 30.25
N TRP A 416 -1.95 -0.34 29.54
CA TRP A 416 -0.66 -0.81 30.05
C TRP A 416 -0.21 -0.04 31.32
N SER A 417 -0.45 1.26 31.37
CA SER A 417 -0.10 2.11 32.50
C SER A 417 -0.80 1.74 33.83
N THR A 418 -1.93 1.02 33.77
CA THR A 418 -2.66 0.57 34.98
C THR A 418 -1.87 -0.44 35.82
N GLY A 419 -0.91 -1.15 35.22
CA GLY A 419 -0.08 -2.13 35.90
C GLY A 419 1.09 -1.55 36.73
N PHE A 420 1.23 -0.21 36.79
CA PHE A 420 2.36 0.45 37.46
C PHE A 420 1.89 1.34 38.60
N PRO A 421 2.50 1.24 39.80
CA PRO A 421 2.11 2.05 40.94
C PRO A 421 2.56 3.52 40.85
N THR A 422 3.57 3.82 40.02
CA THR A 422 4.14 5.18 39.88
C THR A 422 4.43 5.52 38.42
N THR A 423 4.34 6.82 38.09
CA THR A 423 4.69 7.34 36.76
C THR A 423 6.14 7.05 36.39
N ALA A 424 7.07 7.17 37.31
CA ALA A 424 8.50 6.86 37.10
C ALA A 424 8.71 5.37 36.74
N GLY A 425 8.02 4.45 37.43
CA GLY A 425 8.06 3.01 37.13
C GLY A 425 7.51 2.68 35.75
N PHE A 426 6.40 3.31 35.36
CA PHE A 426 5.82 3.19 34.02
C PHE A 426 6.79 3.71 32.93
N LEU A 427 7.34 4.91 33.12
CA LEU A 427 8.29 5.50 32.17
C LEU A 427 9.54 4.63 31.97
N GLY A 428 10.09 4.09 33.06
CA GLY A 428 11.23 3.16 32.99
C GLY A 428 10.88 1.88 32.21
N ALA A 429 9.67 1.32 32.40
CA ALA A 429 9.21 0.16 31.65
C ALA A 429 8.96 0.49 30.15
N TYR A 430 8.46 1.67 29.86
CA TYR A 430 8.27 2.16 28.49
C TYR A 430 9.63 2.29 27.76
N ASP A 431 10.63 2.92 28.39
CA ASP A 431 11.96 3.07 27.81
C ASP A 431 12.65 1.73 27.61
N ALA A 432 12.50 0.80 28.55
CA ALA A 432 13.01 -0.57 28.43
C ALA A 432 12.35 -1.32 27.26
N ALA A 433 11.02 -1.16 27.08
CA ALA A 433 10.29 -1.76 25.97
C ALA A 433 10.77 -1.19 24.61
N ARG A 434 10.91 0.13 24.49
CA ARG A 434 11.45 0.77 23.26
C ARG A 434 12.86 0.27 22.94
N THR A 435 13.74 0.25 23.94
CA THR A 435 15.12 -0.24 23.77
C THR A 435 15.13 -1.70 23.30
N ARG A 436 14.27 -2.54 23.87
CA ARG A 436 14.17 -3.95 23.50
C ARG A 436 13.61 -4.14 22.07
N ILE A 437 12.60 -3.35 21.70
CA ILE A 437 12.04 -3.34 20.33
C ILE A 437 13.12 -2.95 19.34
N ALA A 438 13.84 -1.86 19.60
CA ALA A 438 14.93 -1.38 18.74
C ALA A 438 16.06 -2.43 18.60
N ALA A 439 16.42 -3.13 19.67
CA ALA A 439 17.46 -4.16 19.66
C ALA A 439 17.05 -5.43 18.87
N LEU A 440 15.75 -5.73 18.77
CA LEU A 440 15.22 -6.90 18.05
C LEU A 440 14.76 -6.57 16.63
N ARG A 441 14.71 -5.28 16.27
CA ARG A 441 14.38 -4.84 14.92
C ARG A 441 15.59 -5.00 14.02
N ASP A 442 15.48 -5.92 13.08
CA ASP A 442 16.56 -6.26 12.14
C ASP A 442 15.95 -6.31 10.73
N PRO A 443 16.30 -5.37 9.84
CA PRO A 443 15.78 -5.34 8.47
C PRO A 443 16.05 -6.62 7.67
N ASP A 444 17.09 -7.37 8.05
CA ASP A 444 17.52 -8.59 7.38
C ASP A 444 16.99 -9.86 8.08
N ALA A 445 16.17 -9.71 9.13
CA ALA A 445 15.58 -10.85 9.82
C ALA A 445 14.64 -11.65 8.88
N PRO A 446 14.67 -12.99 8.93
CA PRO A 446 13.78 -13.82 8.11
C PRO A 446 12.32 -13.78 8.57
N VAL A 447 12.05 -13.33 9.80
CA VAL A 447 10.70 -13.10 10.32
C VAL A 447 10.30 -11.65 10.06
N GLU A 448 9.14 -11.43 9.47
CA GLU A 448 8.67 -10.10 9.12
C GLU A 448 7.23 -9.84 9.54
N LEU A 449 6.95 -8.57 9.87
CA LEU A 449 5.62 -8.04 10.13
C LEU A 449 5.24 -7.02 9.06
N ALA A 450 4.14 -7.24 8.35
CA ALA A 450 3.68 -6.33 7.31
C ALA A 450 2.14 -6.26 7.22
N THR A 451 1.64 -5.16 6.67
CA THR A 451 0.23 -5.13 6.21
C THR A 451 0.13 -5.78 4.83
N VAL A 452 -1.07 -6.23 4.47
CA VAL A 452 -1.31 -6.79 3.13
C VAL A 452 -0.91 -5.81 2.02
N HIS A 453 -1.19 -4.51 2.17
CA HIS A 453 -0.77 -3.49 1.20
C HIS A 453 0.75 -3.39 1.09
N GLY A 454 1.47 -3.47 2.21
CA GLY A 454 2.94 -3.44 2.26
C GLY A 454 3.60 -4.71 1.75
N SER A 455 2.84 -5.79 1.53
CA SER A 455 3.35 -7.07 1.04
C SER A 455 3.39 -7.17 -0.50
N LYS A 456 2.79 -6.20 -1.21
CA LYS A 456 2.75 -6.22 -2.68
C LYS A 456 4.16 -6.19 -3.27
N GLY A 457 4.41 -7.07 -4.24
CA GLY A 457 5.75 -7.25 -4.85
C GLY A 457 6.65 -8.23 -4.10
N ARG A 458 6.32 -8.60 -2.86
CA ARG A 458 7.16 -9.43 -1.99
C ARG A 458 6.62 -10.87 -1.88
N GLU A 459 7.45 -11.79 -1.33
CA GLU A 459 7.08 -13.18 -1.15
C GLU A 459 7.91 -13.81 -0.02
N TRP A 460 7.34 -14.80 0.68
CA TRP A 460 7.96 -15.52 1.78
C TRP A 460 7.64 -17.00 1.71
N GLU A 461 8.48 -17.84 2.29
CA GLU A 461 8.21 -19.27 2.35
C GLU A 461 6.95 -19.57 3.14
N THR A 462 6.80 -18.94 4.31
CA THR A 462 5.59 -19.06 5.13
C THR A 462 4.92 -17.70 5.29
N VAL A 463 3.62 -17.69 5.06
CA VAL A 463 2.78 -16.50 5.29
C VAL A 463 1.68 -16.86 6.28
N VAL A 464 1.55 -16.07 7.33
CA VAL A 464 0.46 -16.15 8.32
C VAL A 464 -0.42 -14.92 8.16
N ILE A 465 -1.66 -15.10 7.70
CA ILE A 465 -2.64 -14.00 7.63
C ILE A 465 -3.39 -13.96 8.95
N VAL A 466 -3.11 -12.95 9.77
CA VAL A 466 -3.70 -12.79 11.10
C VAL A 466 -4.97 -11.94 11.01
N GLY A 467 -6.05 -12.44 11.58
CA GLY A 467 -7.36 -11.80 11.52
C GLY A 467 -8.09 -12.06 10.19
N PHE A 468 -8.02 -13.29 9.67
CA PHE A 468 -8.83 -13.71 8.53
C PHE A 468 -10.28 -13.97 8.98
N GLU A 469 -10.93 -12.90 9.46
CA GLU A 469 -12.21 -12.91 10.18
C GLU A 469 -13.23 -11.97 9.54
N ALA A 470 -14.51 -12.21 9.87
CA ALA A 470 -15.57 -11.24 9.59
C ALA A 470 -15.22 -9.87 10.18
N ASP A 471 -15.64 -8.80 9.50
CA ASP A 471 -15.38 -7.39 9.84
C ASP A 471 -13.92 -6.91 9.72
N ARG A 472 -12.95 -7.84 9.55
CA ARG A 472 -11.54 -7.52 9.30
C ARG A 472 -11.14 -7.77 7.85
N MET A 473 -11.56 -8.90 7.29
CA MET A 473 -11.32 -9.26 5.91
C MET A 473 -12.55 -10.00 5.33
N PRO A 474 -13.50 -9.26 4.69
CA PRO A 474 -13.42 -7.85 4.29
C PRO A 474 -13.47 -6.87 5.46
N ASN A 475 -12.82 -5.70 5.29
CA ASN A 475 -12.77 -4.68 6.33
C ASN A 475 -14.10 -3.91 6.41
N ARG A 476 -14.75 -3.96 7.59
CA ARG A 476 -16.06 -3.35 7.82
C ARG A 476 -16.08 -1.85 7.51
N ARG A 477 -15.03 -1.12 7.90
CA ARG A 477 -14.94 0.32 7.68
C ARG A 477 -14.86 0.64 6.19
N SER A 478 -14.00 -0.08 5.46
CA SER A 478 -13.88 0.10 4.00
C SER A 478 -15.20 -0.13 3.28
N LEU A 479 -16.01 -1.10 3.75
CA LEU A 479 -17.34 -1.36 3.18
C LEU A 479 -18.36 -0.28 3.56
N ALA A 480 -18.30 0.24 4.79
CA ALA A 480 -19.24 1.24 5.28
C ALA A 480 -19.03 2.64 4.69
N GLU A 481 -17.79 2.98 4.35
CA GLU A 481 -17.39 4.27 3.76
C GLU A 481 -17.47 4.28 2.23
N ALA A 482 -17.73 3.14 1.59
CA ALA A 482 -17.72 3.03 0.13
C ALA A 482 -19.05 3.51 -0.49
N ASP A 483 -18.95 4.30 -1.57
CA ASP A 483 -20.08 4.70 -2.40
C ASP A 483 -20.77 3.48 -3.06
N ASP A 484 -19.98 2.44 -3.39
CA ASP A 484 -20.43 1.17 -3.96
C ASP A 484 -19.94 0.00 -3.10
N PRO A 485 -20.75 -0.51 -2.16
CA PRO A 485 -20.37 -1.63 -1.29
C PRO A 485 -20.03 -2.93 -2.05
N ALA A 486 -20.67 -3.18 -3.20
CA ALA A 486 -20.40 -4.39 -3.98
C ALA A 486 -18.99 -4.34 -4.58
N ARG A 487 -18.60 -3.19 -5.09
CA ARG A 487 -17.24 -2.94 -5.59
C ARG A 487 -16.21 -2.97 -4.48
N ALA A 488 -16.51 -2.41 -3.31
CA ALA A 488 -15.63 -2.47 -2.15
C ALA A 488 -15.34 -3.91 -1.70
N VAL A 489 -16.33 -4.80 -1.75
CA VAL A 489 -16.13 -6.24 -1.49
C VAL A 489 -15.19 -6.86 -2.53
N GLU A 490 -15.30 -6.50 -3.81
CA GLU A 490 -14.37 -6.97 -4.84
C GLU A 490 -12.93 -6.48 -4.61
N GLU A 491 -12.76 -5.26 -4.13
CA GLU A 491 -11.45 -4.70 -3.76
C GLU A 491 -10.85 -5.44 -2.56
N GLU A 492 -11.64 -5.74 -1.54
CA GLU A 492 -11.20 -6.55 -0.38
C GLU A 492 -10.86 -8.00 -0.79
N ARG A 493 -11.55 -8.60 -1.80
CA ARG A 493 -11.14 -9.90 -2.35
C ARG A 493 -9.80 -9.83 -3.07
N ARG A 494 -9.54 -8.76 -3.84
CA ARG A 494 -8.22 -8.55 -4.46
C ARG A 494 -7.13 -8.43 -3.40
N LEU A 495 -7.44 -7.75 -2.29
CA LEU A 495 -6.53 -7.64 -1.17
C LEU A 495 -6.23 -9.02 -0.54
N ALA A 496 -7.28 -9.81 -0.28
CA ALA A 496 -7.11 -11.17 0.20
C ALA A 496 -6.33 -12.04 -0.81
N TYR A 497 -6.61 -11.95 -2.11
CA TYR A 497 -5.85 -12.63 -3.16
C TYR A 497 -4.35 -12.26 -3.13
N VAL A 498 -4.03 -10.98 -2.96
CA VAL A 498 -2.64 -10.54 -2.82
C VAL A 498 -2.01 -11.22 -1.60
N ALA A 499 -2.66 -11.20 -0.43
CA ALA A 499 -2.14 -11.81 0.79
C ALA A 499 -1.88 -13.31 0.63
N LEU A 500 -2.86 -14.06 0.11
CA LEU A 500 -2.78 -15.50 -0.12
C LEU A 500 -1.60 -15.87 -1.04
N THR A 501 -1.41 -15.09 -2.11
CA THR A 501 -0.40 -15.35 -3.15
C THR A 501 1.00 -14.88 -2.78
N ARG A 502 1.26 -14.48 -1.55
CA ARG A 502 2.61 -14.17 -1.04
C ARG A 502 3.36 -15.43 -0.58
N ALA A 503 2.66 -16.53 -0.28
CA ALA A 503 3.24 -17.76 0.23
C ALA A 503 3.87 -18.60 -0.89
N THR A 504 5.15 -18.96 -0.74
CA THR A 504 5.84 -19.85 -1.70
C THR A 504 5.84 -21.31 -1.24
N ARG A 505 5.65 -21.59 0.06
CA ARG A 505 5.66 -22.93 0.63
C ARG A 505 4.43 -23.22 1.49
N ARG A 506 4.08 -22.33 2.41
CA ARG A 506 3.00 -22.56 3.39
C ARG A 506 2.20 -21.28 3.64
N LEU A 507 0.89 -21.43 3.65
CA LEU A 507 -0.08 -20.41 4.03
C LEU A 507 -0.79 -20.83 5.31
N ILE A 508 -0.93 -19.91 6.27
CA ILE A 508 -1.70 -20.14 7.50
C ILE A 508 -2.74 -19.03 7.59
N LEU A 509 -4.01 -19.41 7.75
CA LEU A 509 -5.11 -18.49 8.00
C LEU A 509 -5.43 -18.49 9.48
N ALA A 510 -5.19 -17.38 10.16
CA ALA A 510 -5.44 -17.26 11.59
C ALA A 510 -6.74 -16.47 11.81
N PHE A 511 -7.71 -17.08 12.48
CA PHE A 511 -9.04 -16.53 12.71
C PHE A 511 -9.70 -17.06 13.96
N HIS A 512 -10.69 -16.33 14.48
CA HIS A 512 -11.56 -16.80 15.56
C HIS A 512 -12.62 -17.75 14.97
N PRO A 513 -12.74 -19.00 15.46
CA PRO A 513 -13.64 -20.01 14.86
C PRO A 513 -15.10 -19.59 14.77
N GLU A 514 -15.58 -18.77 15.71
CA GLU A 514 -16.96 -18.28 15.70
C GLU A 514 -17.22 -17.13 14.73
N ARG A 515 -16.16 -16.50 14.19
CA ARG A 515 -16.26 -15.34 13.30
C ARG A 515 -15.33 -15.44 12.09
N PRO A 516 -15.34 -16.57 11.36
CA PRO A 516 -14.47 -16.72 10.20
C PRO A 516 -14.82 -15.70 9.11
N SER A 517 -13.83 -15.33 8.31
CA SER A 517 -14.06 -14.51 7.13
C SER A 517 -15.05 -15.18 6.17
N PRO A 518 -16.00 -14.45 5.57
CA PRO A 518 -16.85 -15.00 4.51
C PRO A 518 -16.04 -15.49 3.31
N PHE A 519 -14.83 -14.98 3.12
CA PHE A 519 -13.93 -15.42 2.06
C PHE A 519 -13.45 -16.87 2.24
N LEU A 520 -13.51 -17.46 3.44
CA LEU A 520 -13.20 -18.90 3.62
C LEU A 520 -14.12 -19.79 2.78
N ALA A 521 -15.40 -19.47 2.72
CA ALA A 521 -16.34 -20.21 1.87
C ALA A 521 -16.04 -20.04 0.37
N GLU A 522 -15.66 -18.82 -0.04
CA GLU A 522 -15.29 -18.52 -1.43
C GLU A 522 -13.97 -19.20 -1.85
N LEU A 523 -13.04 -19.39 -0.92
CA LEU A 523 -11.81 -20.18 -1.11
C LEU A 523 -12.12 -21.66 -1.34
N GLY A 524 -13.31 -22.14 -0.96
CA GLY A 524 -13.68 -23.55 -0.98
C GLY A 524 -12.91 -24.38 0.05
N LEU A 525 -12.51 -23.74 1.15
CA LEU A 525 -11.77 -24.38 2.24
C LEU A 525 -12.70 -24.65 3.43
N ARG A 526 -12.57 -25.85 4.00
CA ARG A 526 -13.10 -26.18 5.32
C ARG A 526 -11.90 -26.38 6.23
N LEU A 527 -11.54 -25.31 6.95
CA LEU A 527 -10.42 -25.31 7.89
C LEU A 527 -11.00 -25.30 9.30
N GLU A 528 -10.68 -26.34 10.04
CA GLU A 528 -10.88 -26.37 11.49
C GLU A 528 -9.53 -26.03 12.12
N PRO A 529 -9.46 -24.98 12.95
CA PRO A 529 -8.26 -24.72 13.75
C PRO A 529 -7.99 -25.91 14.66
N PRO A 530 -6.72 -26.30 14.84
CA PRO A 530 -6.35 -27.45 15.69
C PRO A 530 -6.68 -27.21 17.15
#